data_774114e3d8c8303688c11850f9b85e67
#
_entry.id   774114e3d8c8303688c11850f9b85e67
#
_cell.length_a   1.000
_cell.length_b   1.000
_cell.length_c   1.000
_cell.angle_alpha   90.00
_cell.angle_beta   90.00
_cell.angle_gamma   90.00
#
_symmetry.space_group_name_H-M   'P 1'
#
loop_
_entity.id
_entity.type
_entity.pdbx_description
1 polymer ?
#
loop_
_entity_poly.entity_id
_entity_poly.type
_entity_poly.pdbx_seq_one_letter_code
_entity_poly.pdbx_strand_id
1 'polypeptide(L)'
;ARLEKDEIKHVRYAGLICELGLLGLETEDFKAPFSKLKYQQQQNYLSQTKQAALILAPAHELHQVSDIIEFQFEHYNGSGLYNKVAKEIPAGARILAIARDYWRLVTGRMSGIEMSPRDAKLEMKKHRNTRYDGEFLDLLLEAEDVTTSKLLSTSLKASQLKAGMTLAQNLYNDSHILILPEGHIFNDATIQKLVHFEEERGKAFSIQIEPEGPPDTISD
;
A
#
# COMPACT_ATOMS: atom_id res chain seq x y z
N ALA A 1 -9.61 -19.52 0.88
CA ALA A 1 -10.38 -19.26 -0.36
C ALA A 1 -9.44 -19.34 -1.56
N ARG A 2 -9.79 -20.13 -2.55
CA ARG A 2 -9.02 -20.18 -3.81
C ARG A 2 -9.71 -19.24 -4.79
N LEU A 3 -9.02 -18.16 -5.14
CA LEU A 3 -9.41 -17.31 -6.26
C LEU A 3 -8.83 -17.89 -7.55
N GLU A 4 -9.54 -17.74 -8.63
CA GLU A 4 -9.04 -18.04 -9.97
C GLU A 4 -7.96 -17.05 -10.38
N LYS A 5 -7.09 -17.43 -11.33
CA LYS A 5 -5.96 -16.58 -11.75
C LYS A 5 -6.39 -15.18 -12.22
N ASP A 6 -7.49 -15.10 -12.93
CA ASP A 6 -8.02 -13.82 -13.42
C ASP A 6 -8.60 -12.97 -12.28
N GLU A 7 -9.25 -13.58 -11.30
CA GLU A 7 -9.72 -12.87 -10.10
C GLU A 7 -8.53 -12.27 -9.32
N ILE A 8 -7.44 -13.02 -9.14
CA ILE A 8 -6.20 -12.51 -8.50
C ILE A 8 -5.66 -11.31 -9.27
N LYS A 9 -5.62 -11.37 -10.61
CA LYS A 9 -5.18 -10.28 -11.47
C LYS A 9 -6.04 -9.03 -11.27
N HIS A 10 -7.37 -9.19 -11.24
CA HIS A 10 -8.30 -8.08 -11.04
C HIS A 10 -8.15 -7.45 -9.65
N VAL A 11 -7.97 -8.26 -8.59
CA VAL A 11 -7.70 -7.75 -7.23
C VAL A 11 -6.40 -6.95 -7.20
N ARG A 12 -5.34 -7.43 -7.86
CA ARG A 12 -4.07 -6.70 -7.94
C ARG A 12 -4.22 -5.35 -8.65
N TYR A 13 -4.92 -5.32 -9.77
CA TYR A 13 -5.19 -4.07 -10.49
C TYR A 13 -6.03 -3.11 -9.65
N ALA A 14 -7.09 -3.62 -9.00
CA ALA A 14 -7.89 -2.81 -8.10
C ALA A 14 -7.06 -2.22 -6.95
N GLY A 15 -6.14 -3.00 -6.37
CA GLY A 15 -5.23 -2.52 -5.33
C GLY A 15 -4.32 -1.37 -5.80
N LEU A 16 -3.85 -1.41 -7.06
CA LEU A 16 -2.99 -0.37 -7.62
C LEU A 16 -3.74 0.96 -7.87
N ILE A 17 -5.04 0.90 -8.18
CA ILE A 17 -5.83 2.08 -8.58
C ILE A 17 -7.04 2.33 -7.67
N CYS A 18 -7.08 1.74 -6.46
CA CYS A 18 -8.23 1.84 -5.55
C CYS A 18 -8.56 3.27 -5.09
N GLU A 19 -7.61 4.19 -5.19
CA GLU A 19 -7.78 5.61 -4.88
C GLU A 19 -7.96 6.49 -6.13
N LEU A 20 -8.18 5.90 -7.32
CA LEU A 20 -8.35 6.63 -8.60
C LEU A 20 -9.46 7.68 -8.53
N GLY A 21 -10.52 7.39 -7.81
CA GLY A 21 -11.66 8.31 -7.65
C GLY A 21 -11.33 9.58 -6.87
N LEU A 22 -10.22 9.64 -6.13
CA LEU A 22 -9.77 10.86 -5.46
C LEU A 22 -9.42 11.98 -6.46
N LEU A 23 -9.11 11.65 -7.72
CA LEU A 23 -8.85 12.64 -8.77
C LEU A 23 -10.07 13.55 -9.03
N GLY A 24 -11.26 13.10 -8.70
CA GLY A 24 -12.50 13.88 -8.82
C GLY A 24 -12.92 14.64 -7.57
N LEU A 25 -12.11 14.63 -6.51
CA LEU A 25 -12.42 15.26 -5.22
C LEU A 25 -11.50 16.44 -4.94
N GLU A 26 -12.00 17.37 -4.13
CA GLU A 26 -11.18 18.46 -3.60
C GLU A 26 -10.16 17.90 -2.59
N THR A 27 -8.93 18.44 -2.62
CA THR A 27 -7.84 17.97 -1.75
C THR A 27 -8.22 18.00 -0.26
N GLU A 28 -9.04 18.93 0.16
CA GLU A 28 -9.50 19.08 1.55
C GLU A 28 -10.35 17.88 2.04
N ASP A 29 -10.94 17.12 1.13
CA ASP A 29 -11.76 15.94 1.46
C ASP A 29 -10.93 14.70 1.81
N PHE A 30 -9.63 14.69 1.56
CA PHE A 30 -8.76 13.53 1.83
C PHE A 30 -7.37 13.88 2.39
N LYS A 31 -7.05 15.14 2.62
CA LYS A 31 -5.76 15.60 3.12
C LYS A 31 -5.47 15.16 4.56
N ALA A 32 -6.50 15.08 5.40
CA ALA A 32 -6.39 14.63 6.78
C ALA A 32 -6.69 13.13 6.90
N PRO A 33 -6.25 12.46 7.98
CA PRO A 33 -6.67 11.10 8.30
C PRO A 33 -8.20 10.99 8.36
N PHE A 34 -8.74 9.88 7.86
CA PHE A 34 -10.20 9.70 7.69
C PHE A 34 -11.01 10.01 8.97
N SER A 35 -10.53 9.58 10.13
CA SER A 35 -11.22 9.82 11.40
C SER A 35 -11.27 11.30 11.83
N LYS A 36 -10.41 12.14 11.25
CA LYS A 36 -10.33 13.58 11.54
C LYS A 36 -11.10 14.43 10.52
N LEU A 37 -11.61 13.82 9.46
CA LEU A 37 -12.45 14.50 8.48
C LEU A 37 -13.82 14.82 9.09
N LYS A 38 -14.39 15.97 8.73
CA LYS A 38 -15.79 16.30 9.06
C LYS A 38 -16.72 15.33 8.34
N TYR A 39 -17.93 15.15 8.85
CA TYR A 39 -18.92 14.22 8.29
C TYR A 39 -19.10 14.39 6.77
N GLN A 40 -19.27 15.62 6.28
CA GLN A 40 -19.42 15.86 4.85
C GLN A 40 -18.18 15.44 4.06
N GLN A 41 -16.99 15.69 4.57
CA GLN A 41 -15.73 15.29 3.94
C GLN A 41 -15.58 13.75 3.93
N GLN A 42 -16.02 13.06 5.00
CA GLN A 42 -16.07 11.60 5.01
C GLN A 42 -17.01 11.06 3.92
N GLN A 43 -18.20 11.67 3.75
CA GLN A 43 -19.14 11.28 2.70
C GLN A 43 -18.54 11.54 1.31
N ASN A 44 -17.91 12.68 1.09
CA ASN A 44 -17.21 13.00 -0.15
C ASN A 44 -16.10 11.97 -0.41
N TYR A 45 -15.27 11.68 0.60
CA TYR A 45 -14.21 10.67 0.50
C TYR A 45 -14.77 9.29 0.11
N LEU A 46 -15.87 8.85 0.71
CA LEU A 46 -16.51 7.57 0.39
C LEU A 46 -17.09 7.56 -1.03
N SER A 47 -17.51 8.72 -1.54
CA SER A 47 -18.08 8.85 -2.91
C SER A 47 -17.04 8.63 -4.01
N GLN A 48 -15.74 8.60 -3.69
CA GLN A 48 -14.67 8.33 -4.66
C GLN A 48 -14.89 7.03 -5.44
N THR A 49 -15.54 6.04 -4.83
CA THR A 49 -15.83 4.77 -5.51
C THR A 49 -16.69 4.96 -6.76
N LYS A 50 -17.69 5.86 -6.67
CA LYS A 50 -18.53 6.23 -7.82
C LYS A 50 -17.74 6.99 -8.88
N GLN A 51 -16.85 7.88 -8.46
CA GLN A 51 -15.97 8.60 -9.39
C GLN A 51 -15.02 7.65 -10.11
N ALA A 52 -14.43 6.70 -9.39
CA ALA A 52 -13.59 5.67 -10.00
C ALA A 52 -14.37 4.84 -11.04
N ALA A 53 -15.60 4.43 -10.72
CA ALA A 53 -16.45 3.69 -11.66
C ALA A 53 -16.73 4.50 -12.93
N LEU A 54 -16.99 5.80 -12.83
CA LEU A 54 -17.19 6.68 -13.99
C LEU A 54 -15.92 6.81 -14.84
N ILE A 55 -14.76 6.94 -14.21
CA ILE A 55 -13.46 7.03 -14.91
C ILE A 55 -13.16 5.71 -15.65
N LEU A 56 -13.49 4.57 -15.05
CA LEU A 56 -13.21 3.25 -15.61
C LEU A 56 -14.28 2.77 -16.61
N ALA A 57 -15.46 3.39 -16.64
CA ALA A 57 -16.59 2.97 -17.48
C ALA A 57 -16.26 2.76 -18.97
N PRO A 58 -15.39 3.58 -19.64
CA PRO A 58 -15.03 3.36 -21.03
C PRO A 58 -14.13 2.13 -21.27
N ALA A 59 -13.48 1.63 -20.23
CA ALA A 59 -12.52 0.51 -20.32
C ALA A 59 -13.23 -0.81 -19.98
N HIS A 60 -13.86 -1.44 -20.97
CA HIS A 60 -14.63 -2.66 -20.76
C HIS A 60 -13.85 -3.80 -20.11
N GLU A 61 -12.56 -3.91 -20.37
CA GLU A 61 -11.67 -4.92 -19.77
C GLU A 61 -11.48 -4.72 -18.26
N LEU A 62 -11.81 -3.53 -17.74
CA LEU A 62 -11.66 -3.19 -16.33
C LEU A 62 -12.98 -3.24 -15.54
N HIS A 63 -14.06 -3.75 -16.11
CA HIS A 63 -15.35 -3.82 -15.41
C HIS A 63 -15.25 -4.54 -14.06
N GLN A 64 -14.58 -5.69 -14.00
CA GLN A 64 -14.41 -6.43 -12.76
C GLN A 64 -13.51 -5.69 -11.76
N VAL A 65 -12.53 -4.94 -12.24
CA VAL A 65 -11.69 -4.06 -11.41
C VAL A 65 -12.52 -2.91 -10.86
N SER A 66 -13.38 -2.31 -11.69
CA SER A 66 -14.31 -1.26 -11.29
C SER A 66 -15.27 -1.73 -10.20
N ASP A 67 -15.87 -2.91 -10.34
CA ASP A 67 -16.75 -3.51 -9.33
C ASP A 67 -16.01 -3.72 -7.99
N ILE A 68 -14.79 -4.21 -8.04
CA ILE A 68 -13.97 -4.37 -6.83
C ILE A 68 -13.75 -3.03 -6.13
N ILE A 69 -13.44 -1.97 -6.88
CA ILE A 69 -13.22 -0.63 -6.35
C ILE A 69 -14.52 -0.02 -5.83
N GLU A 70 -15.64 -0.21 -6.54
CA GLU A 70 -16.93 0.33 -6.15
C GLU A 70 -17.35 -0.18 -4.76
N PHE A 71 -17.18 -1.48 -4.50
CA PHE A 71 -17.60 -2.10 -3.25
C PHE A 71 -16.51 -2.17 -2.16
N GLN A 72 -15.38 -1.47 -2.33
CA GLN A 72 -14.26 -1.51 -1.38
C GLN A 72 -14.57 -0.98 0.04
N PHE A 73 -15.63 -0.19 0.19
CA PHE A 73 -16.09 0.36 1.48
C PHE A 73 -17.29 -0.39 2.06
N GLU A 74 -17.67 -1.53 1.46
CA GLU A 74 -18.66 -2.39 2.07
C GLU A 74 -18.15 -3.06 3.34
N HIS A 75 -19.05 -3.25 4.28
CA HIS A 75 -18.80 -4.04 5.48
C HIS A 75 -19.47 -5.40 5.36
N TYR A 76 -18.81 -6.45 5.83
CA TYR A 76 -19.28 -7.83 5.69
C TYR A 76 -20.67 -8.07 6.29
N ASN A 77 -21.05 -7.32 7.33
CA ASN A 77 -22.34 -7.37 7.99
C ASN A 77 -23.43 -6.49 7.35
N GLY A 78 -23.16 -5.84 6.23
CA GLY A 78 -24.11 -4.98 5.52
C GLY A 78 -24.22 -3.54 6.04
N SER A 79 -23.39 -3.13 6.99
CA SER A 79 -23.37 -1.73 7.49
C SER A 79 -22.48 -0.81 6.63
N GLY A 80 -22.16 -1.21 5.39
CA GLY A 80 -21.35 -0.44 4.45
C GLY A 80 -22.15 0.55 3.63
N LEU A 81 -21.54 1.04 2.54
CA LEU A 81 -22.06 2.14 1.72
C LEU A 81 -23.32 1.75 0.92
N TYR A 82 -23.41 0.50 0.46
CA TYR A 82 -24.49 -0.02 -0.39
C TYR A 82 -25.34 -1.08 0.33
N ASN A 83 -25.07 -1.36 1.60
CA ASN A 83 -25.77 -2.35 2.44
C ASN A 83 -25.70 -3.80 1.88
N LYS A 84 -24.69 -4.14 1.10
CA LYS A 84 -24.46 -5.51 0.64
C LYS A 84 -23.92 -6.36 1.79
N VAL A 85 -24.41 -7.60 1.91
CA VAL A 85 -24.08 -8.50 3.02
C VAL A 85 -23.23 -9.67 2.53
N ALA A 86 -22.20 -9.99 3.26
CA ALA A 86 -21.40 -11.21 3.11
C ALA A 86 -20.97 -11.46 1.64
N LYS A 87 -21.47 -12.56 1.04
CA LYS A 87 -21.10 -12.96 -0.34
C LYS A 87 -21.76 -12.14 -1.45
N GLU A 88 -22.66 -11.23 -1.12
CA GLU A 88 -23.16 -10.24 -2.09
C GLU A 88 -22.08 -9.22 -2.45
N ILE A 89 -21.08 -9.07 -1.56
CA ILE A 89 -19.89 -8.24 -1.80
C ILE A 89 -18.91 -9.08 -2.64
N PRO A 90 -18.44 -8.59 -3.80
CA PRO A 90 -17.42 -9.29 -4.59
C PRO A 90 -16.21 -9.73 -3.75
N ALA A 91 -15.71 -10.94 -3.97
CA ALA A 91 -14.57 -11.47 -3.21
C ALA A 91 -13.36 -10.52 -3.25
N GLY A 92 -13.06 -9.96 -4.43
CA GLY A 92 -11.99 -8.99 -4.61
C GLY A 92 -12.17 -7.72 -3.76
N ALA A 93 -13.41 -7.23 -3.61
CA ALA A 93 -13.70 -6.04 -2.79
C ALA A 93 -13.49 -6.33 -1.30
N ARG A 94 -13.88 -7.53 -0.82
CA ARG A 94 -13.63 -7.97 0.57
C ARG A 94 -12.14 -8.08 0.87
N ILE A 95 -11.33 -8.57 -0.07
CA ILE A 95 -9.87 -8.63 0.05
C ILE A 95 -9.27 -7.23 0.01
N LEU A 96 -9.70 -6.38 -0.94
CA LEU A 96 -9.21 -5.02 -1.07
C LEU A 96 -9.50 -4.19 0.20
N ALA A 97 -10.68 -4.34 0.81
CA ALA A 97 -11.02 -3.67 2.06
C ALA A 97 -10.02 -4.01 3.19
N ILE A 98 -9.65 -5.29 3.31
CA ILE A 98 -8.68 -5.76 4.30
C ILE A 98 -7.29 -5.18 4.03
N ALA A 99 -6.78 -5.30 2.80
CA ALA A 99 -5.46 -4.82 2.43
C ALA A 99 -5.33 -3.31 2.58
N ARG A 100 -6.33 -2.54 2.10
CA ARG A 100 -6.40 -1.09 2.21
C ARG A 100 -6.42 -0.63 3.65
N ASP A 101 -7.28 -1.20 4.49
CA ASP A 101 -7.44 -0.76 5.88
C ASP A 101 -6.22 -1.14 6.72
N TYR A 102 -5.63 -2.32 6.50
CA TYR A 102 -4.34 -2.67 7.11
C TYR A 102 -3.26 -1.63 6.80
N TRP A 103 -3.10 -1.29 5.52
CA TRP A 103 -2.12 -0.30 5.11
C TRP A 103 -2.39 1.08 5.71
N ARG A 104 -3.65 1.50 5.79
CA ARG A 104 -4.03 2.78 6.39
C ARG A 104 -3.82 2.83 7.90
N LEU A 105 -3.93 1.71 8.62
CA LEU A 105 -3.60 1.61 10.03
C LEU A 105 -2.08 1.72 10.25
N VAL A 106 -1.30 0.97 9.48
CA VAL A 106 0.18 0.96 9.59
C VAL A 106 0.78 2.33 9.22
N THR A 107 0.23 3.02 8.22
CA THR A 107 0.73 4.33 7.78
C THR A 107 0.08 5.53 8.49
N GLY A 108 -0.75 5.30 9.49
CA GLY A 108 -1.46 6.37 10.22
C GLY A 108 -2.55 7.08 9.41
N ARG A 109 -2.83 6.68 8.18
CA ARG A 109 -3.87 7.31 7.33
C ARG A 109 -5.30 7.10 7.84
N MET A 110 -5.52 6.13 8.72
CA MET A 110 -6.83 5.89 9.33
C MET A 110 -7.12 6.89 10.45
N SER A 111 -6.20 7.07 11.39
CA SER A 111 -6.41 7.82 12.65
C SER A 111 -5.43 8.99 12.86
N GLY A 112 -4.38 9.08 12.06
CA GLY A 112 -3.26 10.00 12.26
C GLY A 112 -2.18 9.43 13.18
N ILE A 113 -2.29 8.17 13.58
CA ILE A 113 -1.31 7.46 14.42
C ILE A 113 -0.93 6.19 13.66
N GLU A 114 0.36 6.02 13.41
CA GLU A 114 0.92 4.80 12.84
C GLU A 114 0.82 3.65 13.85
N MET A 115 0.40 2.50 13.39
CA MET A 115 0.34 1.28 14.19
C MET A 115 1.46 0.32 13.77
N SER A 116 1.99 -0.45 14.73
CA SER A 116 2.81 -1.59 14.36
C SER A 116 1.99 -2.60 13.55
N PRO A 117 2.60 -3.40 12.65
CA PRO A 117 1.90 -4.47 11.93
C PRO A 117 1.09 -5.38 12.85
N ARG A 118 1.65 -5.73 14.00
CA ARG A 118 0.98 -6.54 15.02
C ARG A 118 -0.25 -5.85 15.59
N ASP A 119 -0.14 -4.57 15.95
CA ASP A 119 -1.26 -3.83 16.55
C ASP A 119 -2.36 -3.58 15.51
N ALA A 120 -2.01 -3.31 14.26
CA ALA A 120 -2.95 -3.18 13.16
C ALA A 120 -3.74 -4.49 12.95
N LYS A 121 -3.08 -5.64 12.95
CA LYS A 121 -3.74 -6.96 12.87
C LYS A 121 -4.66 -7.20 14.07
N LEU A 122 -4.24 -6.87 15.28
CA LEU A 122 -5.06 -7.00 16.48
C LEU A 122 -6.29 -6.10 16.44
N GLU A 123 -6.14 -4.87 15.93
CA GLU A 123 -7.27 -3.94 15.75
C GLU A 123 -8.26 -4.50 14.73
N MET A 124 -7.79 -4.95 13.58
CA MET A 124 -8.64 -5.51 12.53
C MET A 124 -9.37 -6.78 13.00
N LYS A 125 -8.74 -7.61 13.83
CA LYS A 125 -9.34 -8.83 14.40
C LYS A 125 -10.61 -8.55 15.17
N LYS A 126 -10.73 -7.39 15.84
CA LYS A 126 -11.95 -6.98 16.58
C LYS A 126 -13.16 -6.83 15.65
N HIS A 127 -12.92 -6.61 14.37
CA HIS A 127 -13.94 -6.38 13.33
C HIS A 127 -14.15 -7.60 12.41
N ARG A 128 -13.71 -8.78 12.85
CA ARG A 128 -13.92 -10.06 12.14
C ARG A 128 -15.43 -10.35 12.03
N ASN A 129 -15.89 -10.72 10.83
CA ASN A 129 -17.29 -10.99 10.47
C ASN A 129 -18.25 -9.79 10.66
N THR A 130 -17.74 -8.62 10.97
CA THR A 130 -18.54 -7.38 10.99
C THR A 130 -18.11 -6.45 9.85
N ARG A 131 -16.93 -5.89 9.90
CA ARG A 131 -16.36 -5.09 8.82
C ARG A 131 -15.66 -5.96 7.76
N TYR A 132 -14.95 -7.00 8.20
CA TYR A 132 -14.15 -7.84 7.33
C TYR A 132 -14.70 -9.25 7.22
N ASP A 133 -14.55 -9.85 6.04
CA ASP A 133 -14.73 -11.28 5.85
C ASP A 133 -13.70 -12.04 6.70
N GLY A 134 -14.19 -12.89 7.62
CA GLY A 134 -13.32 -13.61 8.54
C GLY A 134 -12.37 -14.58 7.87
N GLU A 135 -12.76 -15.22 6.76
CA GLU A 135 -11.90 -16.15 6.03
C GLU A 135 -10.70 -15.43 5.39
N PHE A 136 -10.95 -14.28 4.77
CA PHE A 136 -9.87 -13.48 4.17
C PHE A 136 -9.03 -12.75 5.23
N LEU A 137 -9.65 -12.30 6.31
CA LEU A 137 -8.91 -11.68 7.41
C LEU A 137 -7.96 -12.66 8.07
N ASP A 138 -8.37 -13.92 8.28
CA ASP A 138 -7.52 -14.95 8.88
C ASP A 138 -6.24 -15.15 8.05
N LEU A 139 -6.30 -15.07 6.72
CA LEU A 139 -5.11 -15.12 5.85
C LEU A 139 -4.13 -13.96 6.11
N LEU A 140 -4.64 -12.75 6.38
CA LEU A 140 -3.78 -11.63 6.76
C LEU A 140 -3.17 -11.85 8.15
N LEU A 141 -3.94 -12.39 9.10
CA LEU A 141 -3.45 -12.62 10.46
C LEU A 141 -2.34 -13.68 10.51
N GLU A 142 -2.42 -14.69 9.64
CA GLU A 142 -1.43 -15.77 9.50
C GLU A 142 -0.22 -15.36 8.66
N ALA A 143 -0.39 -14.38 7.75
CA ALA A 143 0.71 -13.91 6.92
C ALA A 143 1.84 -13.37 7.79
N GLU A 144 3.08 -13.70 7.45
CA GLU A 144 4.23 -13.03 8.04
C GLU A 144 4.06 -11.52 7.88
N ASP A 145 4.42 -10.76 8.92
CA ASP A 145 4.38 -9.32 8.84
C ASP A 145 5.29 -8.88 7.68
N VAL A 146 4.66 -8.60 6.54
CA VAL A 146 5.30 -7.81 5.49
C VAL A 146 5.42 -6.41 6.09
N THR A 147 6.38 -6.29 6.98
CA THR A 147 6.70 -5.02 7.58
C THR A 147 7.09 -4.09 6.45
N THR A 148 6.59 -2.86 6.51
CA THR A 148 7.30 -1.69 5.99
C THR A 148 8.80 -1.81 6.29
N SER A 149 9.23 -2.51 7.33
CA SER A 149 10.61 -2.84 7.60
C SER A 149 11.20 -3.88 6.64
N LYS A 150 10.43 -4.74 5.97
CA LYS A 150 10.98 -5.57 4.89
C LYS A 150 11.01 -4.83 3.55
N LEU A 151 10.08 -3.90 3.31
CA LEU A 151 10.19 -2.90 2.24
C LEU A 151 11.12 -1.73 2.67
N LEU A 152 11.28 -1.45 3.98
CA LEU A 152 12.21 -0.50 4.57
C LEU A 152 13.46 -1.17 5.16
N SER A 153 13.54 -2.49 5.26
CA SER A 153 14.76 -3.22 5.71
C SER A 153 15.80 -3.34 4.60
N THR A 154 15.52 -2.78 3.45
CA THR A 154 16.51 -2.41 2.46
C THR A 154 16.96 -0.95 2.60
N SER A 155 16.57 -0.25 3.66
CA SER A 155 17.19 1.03 3.99
C SER A 155 18.51 0.78 4.68
N LEU A 156 19.57 0.88 3.92
CA LEU A 156 20.96 0.69 4.36
C LEU A 156 21.62 2.04 4.64
N LYS A 157 22.56 2.04 5.58
CA LYS A 157 23.55 3.13 5.68
C LYS A 157 24.58 2.94 4.57
N ALA A 158 25.31 4.00 4.23
CA ALA A 158 26.35 3.90 3.22
C ALA A 158 27.39 2.80 3.51
N SER A 159 27.74 2.59 4.78
CA SER A 159 28.67 1.53 5.23
C SER A 159 28.15 0.10 5.06
N GLN A 160 26.86 -0.10 4.81
CA GLN A 160 26.22 -1.40 4.61
C GLN A 160 26.01 -1.76 3.13
N LEU A 161 26.27 -0.81 2.24
CA LEU A 161 26.16 -1.01 0.79
C LEU A 161 27.23 -1.95 0.28
N LYS A 162 26.91 -2.68 -0.78
CA LYS A 162 27.84 -3.52 -1.53
C LYS A 162 27.82 -3.13 -3.00
N ALA A 163 28.94 -3.25 -3.69
CA ALA A 163 29.00 -3.07 -5.12
C ALA A 163 28.03 -4.02 -5.83
N GLY A 164 27.34 -3.52 -6.86
CA GLY A 164 26.30 -4.24 -7.60
C GLY A 164 24.88 -4.04 -7.09
N MET A 165 24.67 -3.51 -5.88
CA MET A 165 23.33 -3.14 -5.41
C MET A 165 22.76 -2.00 -6.24
N THR A 166 21.42 -2.00 -6.46
CA THR A 166 20.71 -0.96 -7.21
C THR A 166 19.90 -0.09 -6.27
N LEU A 167 19.98 1.22 -6.45
CA LEU A 167 19.22 2.20 -5.68
C LEU A 167 17.75 2.18 -6.10
N ALA A 168 16.85 1.90 -5.13
CA ALA A 168 15.42 1.73 -5.39
C ALA A 168 14.63 3.04 -5.53
N GLN A 169 15.20 4.17 -5.13
CA GLN A 169 14.58 5.49 -5.26
C GLN A 169 15.64 6.59 -5.22
N ASN A 170 15.31 7.77 -5.76
CA ASN A 170 16.20 8.92 -5.73
C ASN A 170 16.73 9.23 -4.33
N LEU A 171 18.05 9.40 -4.19
CA LEU A 171 18.69 9.79 -2.95
C LEU A 171 18.90 11.31 -2.91
N TYR A 172 18.35 11.96 -1.90
CA TYR A 172 18.47 13.41 -1.69
C TYR A 172 19.25 13.73 -0.41
N ASN A 173 19.87 14.92 -0.36
CA ASN A 173 20.39 15.46 0.89
C ASN A 173 19.31 16.20 1.69
N ASP A 174 19.66 16.71 2.90
CA ASP A 174 18.72 17.45 3.75
C ASP A 174 18.22 18.76 3.12
N SER A 175 18.90 19.28 2.12
CA SER A 175 18.50 20.46 1.33
C SER A 175 17.69 20.09 0.09
N HIS A 176 17.20 18.85 -0.03
CA HIS A 176 16.46 18.30 -1.17
C HIS A 176 17.22 18.37 -2.52
N ILE A 177 18.56 18.36 -2.48
CA ILE A 177 19.39 18.27 -3.68
C ILE A 177 19.60 16.79 -3.99
N LEU A 178 19.33 16.38 -5.23
CA LEU A 178 19.56 15.02 -5.70
C LEU A 178 21.04 14.66 -5.65
N ILE A 179 21.37 13.58 -4.91
CA ILE A 179 22.71 13.03 -4.81
C ILE A 179 22.91 11.93 -5.85
N LEU A 180 21.98 10.95 -5.88
CA LEU A 180 21.98 9.83 -6.82
C LEU A 180 20.57 9.57 -7.35
N PRO A 181 20.39 9.28 -8.64
CA PRO A 181 19.09 8.94 -9.21
C PRO A 181 18.74 7.47 -8.89
N GLU A 182 17.44 7.19 -8.86
CA GLU A 182 16.86 5.84 -8.88
C GLU A 182 17.48 5.00 -10.00
N GLY A 183 17.69 3.70 -9.76
CA GLY A 183 18.35 2.79 -10.69
C GLY A 183 19.89 2.89 -10.72
N HIS A 184 20.51 3.76 -9.89
CA HIS A 184 21.96 3.83 -9.78
C HIS A 184 22.53 2.52 -9.23
N ILE A 185 23.46 1.89 -9.97
CA ILE A 185 24.18 0.69 -9.52
C ILE A 185 25.41 1.13 -8.73
N PHE A 186 25.49 0.73 -7.46
CA PHE A 186 26.61 1.10 -6.59
C PHE A 186 27.90 0.40 -7.00
N ASN A 187 28.99 1.16 -6.96
CA ASN A 187 30.35 0.67 -7.02
C ASN A 187 31.13 1.15 -5.79
N ASP A 188 32.31 0.57 -5.55
CA ASP A 188 33.11 0.87 -4.36
C ASP A 188 33.43 2.37 -4.24
N ALA A 189 33.70 3.04 -5.34
CA ALA A 189 34.02 4.48 -5.34
C ALA A 189 32.81 5.33 -4.90
N THR A 190 31.60 4.98 -5.36
CA THR A 190 30.37 5.68 -4.98
C THR A 190 30.05 5.42 -3.49
N ILE A 191 30.23 4.18 -3.04
CA ILE A 191 30.00 3.78 -1.64
C ILE A 191 30.95 4.57 -0.71
N GLN A 192 32.24 4.60 -1.03
CA GLN A 192 33.21 5.35 -0.23
C GLN A 192 32.89 6.84 -0.14
N LYS A 193 32.45 7.46 -1.24
CA LYS A 193 32.03 8.87 -1.22
C LYS A 193 30.81 9.09 -0.32
N LEU A 194 29.85 8.20 -0.33
CA LEU A 194 28.66 8.29 0.53
C LEU A 194 29.04 8.09 2.01
N VAL A 195 29.90 7.14 2.32
CA VAL A 195 30.41 6.93 3.69
C VAL A 195 31.10 8.18 4.20
N HIS A 196 32.01 8.74 3.42
CA HIS A 196 32.71 9.97 3.78
C HIS A 196 31.73 11.15 3.98
N PHE A 197 30.71 11.24 3.14
CA PHE A 197 29.68 12.27 3.25
C PHE A 197 28.81 12.09 4.51
N GLU A 198 28.51 10.85 4.94
CA GLU A 198 27.85 10.57 6.22
C GLU A 198 28.70 11.00 7.43
N GLU A 199 30.01 10.73 7.38
CA GLU A 199 30.97 11.09 8.41
C GLU A 199 31.07 12.59 8.59
N GLU A 200 31.22 13.34 7.49
CA GLU A 200 31.29 14.81 7.52
C GLU A 200 30.01 15.45 8.07
N ARG A 201 28.86 14.87 7.79
CA ARG A 201 27.56 15.38 8.25
C ARG A 201 27.19 14.94 9.67
N GLY A 202 27.83 13.89 10.19
CA GLY A 202 27.44 13.26 11.45
C GLY A 202 26.06 12.59 11.42
N LYS A 203 25.50 12.32 10.21
CA LYS A 203 24.17 11.75 10.02
C LYS A 203 24.17 10.76 8.86
N ALA A 204 23.69 9.55 9.13
CA ALA A 204 23.56 8.51 8.12
C ALA A 204 22.42 8.80 7.11
N PHE A 205 22.63 8.40 5.87
CA PHE A 205 21.56 8.31 4.88
C PHE A 205 20.65 7.11 5.17
N SER A 206 19.42 7.20 4.67
CA SER A 206 18.48 6.10 4.57
C SER A 206 18.41 5.70 3.09
N ILE A 207 19.24 4.74 2.69
CA ILE A 207 19.42 4.36 1.28
C ILE A 207 18.58 3.12 1.00
N GLN A 208 17.57 3.25 0.15
CA GLN A 208 16.73 2.12 -0.23
C GLN A 208 17.33 1.40 -1.43
N ILE A 209 17.43 0.09 -1.32
CA ILE A 209 18.01 -0.80 -2.32
C ILE A 209 16.92 -1.69 -2.89
N GLU A 210 16.97 -1.93 -4.21
CA GLU A 210 16.11 -2.93 -4.84
C GLU A 210 16.36 -4.31 -4.20
N PRO A 211 15.29 -5.08 -3.90
CA PRO A 211 15.46 -6.44 -3.43
C PRO A 211 16.23 -7.26 -4.46
N GLU A 212 17.21 -8.05 -4.03
CA GLU A 212 17.84 -9.05 -4.89
C GLU A 212 16.72 -9.93 -5.48
N GLY A 213 16.61 -9.95 -6.81
CA GLY A 213 15.68 -10.84 -7.50
C GLY A 213 15.92 -12.29 -7.07
N PRO A 214 14.90 -13.17 -7.12
CA PRO A 214 15.14 -14.59 -6.91
C PRO A 214 16.26 -15.05 -7.85
N PRO A 215 17.19 -15.89 -7.40
CA PRO A 215 18.24 -16.40 -8.26
C PRO A 215 17.59 -17.02 -9.49
N ASP A 216 18.02 -16.57 -10.69
CA ASP A 216 17.59 -17.16 -11.94
C ASP A 216 17.81 -18.67 -11.87
N THR A 217 16.75 -19.43 -11.69
CA THR A 217 16.79 -20.86 -11.93
C THR A 217 16.94 -21.04 -13.44
N ILE A 218 18.20 -21.08 -13.88
CA ILE A 218 18.54 -21.58 -15.20
C ILE A 218 18.12 -23.05 -15.19
N SER A 219 17.00 -23.34 -15.82
CA SER A 219 16.63 -24.69 -16.19
C SER A 219 17.34 -25.00 -17.50
N ASP A 220 18.30 -25.95 -17.41
CA ASP A 220 18.78 -26.73 -18.56
C ASP A 220 17.65 -27.57 -19.18
#